data_1c615fdd24f80f47e930f1cf578611bc
#
_entry.id   1c615fdd24f80f47e930f1cf578611bc
#
_cell.length_a   1.000
_cell.length_b   1.000
_cell.length_c   1.000
_cell.angle_alpha   90.00
_cell.angle_beta   90.00
_cell.angle_gamma   90.00
#
_symmetry.space_group_name_H-M   'P 1'
#
loop_
_entity.id
_entity.type
_entity.pdbx_description
1 polymer ?
#
loop_
_entity_poly.entity_id
_entity_poly.type
_entity_poly.pdbx_seq_one_letter_code
_entity_poly.pdbx_strand_id
1 'polypeptide(L)'
;MPRTTLALTSFVSGELGAKLDGRTDFNKYATGAKTLENFLVHPQGAATRRVGTKFIAEVKNSAAKTRLIPFEFSTVQTYILEFGNQYMRVYKDQGQVLSGGSAFEISTPYLTAELFDLKFAQSADIMYICHPNHAARKLSRTGHTSWTLTEIDFT
;
A
#
# COMPACT_ATOMS: atom_id res chain seq x y z
N MET A 1 -47.13 -24.68 -1.74
CA MET A 1 -45.98 -25.14 -2.54
C MET A 1 -44.79 -25.28 -1.61
N PRO A 2 -44.09 -26.43 -1.60
CA PRO A 2 -42.89 -26.58 -0.79
C PRO A 2 -41.81 -25.60 -1.28
N ARG A 3 -41.22 -24.81 -0.35
CA ARG A 3 -40.07 -23.96 -0.62
C ARG A 3 -38.82 -24.85 -0.71
N THR A 4 -38.19 -24.92 -1.85
CA THR A 4 -36.89 -25.56 -2.00
C THR A 4 -35.82 -24.52 -1.64
N THR A 5 -35.09 -24.78 -0.56
CA THR A 5 -33.94 -23.91 -0.17
C THR A 5 -32.69 -24.42 -0.87
N LEU A 6 -32.11 -23.61 -1.73
CA LEU A 6 -30.83 -23.90 -2.34
C LEU A 6 -29.73 -23.53 -1.36
N ALA A 7 -28.93 -24.50 -0.94
CA ALA A 7 -27.78 -24.23 -0.07
C ALA A 7 -26.52 -23.92 -0.92
N LEU A 8 -25.96 -22.73 -0.78
CA LEU A 8 -24.67 -22.39 -1.36
C LEU A 8 -23.58 -22.74 -0.34
N THR A 9 -22.79 -23.75 -0.62
CA THR A 9 -21.81 -24.31 0.33
C THR A 9 -20.38 -23.83 0.08
N SER A 10 -20.12 -23.14 -1.04
CA SER A 10 -18.78 -22.68 -1.40
C SER A 10 -18.85 -21.40 -2.22
N PHE A 11 -17.88 -20.53 -2.02
CA PHE A 11 -17.69 -19.27 -2.76
C PHE A 11 -16.38 -19.24 -3.54
N VAL A 12 -15.80 -20.40 -3.84
CA VAL A 12 -14.45 -20.52 -4.45
C VAL A 12 -14.32 -19.76 -5.78
N SER A 13 -15.42 -19.62 -6.52
CA SER A 13 -15.43 -18.89 -7.80
C SER A 13 -15.49 -17.37 -7.64
N GLY A 14 -15.65 -16.88 -6.40
CA GLY A 14 -15.70 -15.44 -6.13
C GLY A 14 -16.93 -14.76 -6.73
N GLU A 15 -16.75 -13.50 -7.11
CA GLU A 15 -17.80 -12.71 -7.79
C GLU A 15 -17.81 -13.02 -9.29
N LEU A 16 -19.00 -13.35 -9.80
CA LEU A 16 -19.21 -13.65 -11.22
C LEU A 16 -19.64 -12.40 -11.97
N GLY A 17 -18.96 -12.10 -13.06
CA GLY A 17 -19.33 -10.97 -13.92
C GLY A 17 -20.72 -11.16 -14.55
N ALA A 18 -21.40 -10.03 -14.82
CA ALA A 18 -22.77 -10.00 -15.36
C ALA A 18 -22.97 -10.80 -16.65
N LYS A 19 -21.91 -11.05 -17.43
CA LYS A 19 -21.98 -11.90 -18.64
C LYS A 19 -22.23 -13.39 -18.34
N LEU A 20 -22.03 -13.80 -17.09
CA LEU A 20 -22.28 -15.15 -16.61
C LEU A 20 -23.64 -15.31 -15.92
N ASP A 21 -24.45 -14.26 -15.85
CA ASP A 21 -25.78 -14.31 -15.25
C ASP A 21 -26.64 -15.37 -15.96
N GLY A 22 -27.18 -16.31 -15.18
CA GLY A 22 -28.01 -17.40 -15.68
C GLY A 22 -27.27 -18.54 -16.41
N ARG A 23 -25.94 -18.49 -16.52
CA ARG A 23 -25.13 -19.53 -17.17
C ARG A 23 -24.90 -20.73 -16.23
N THR A 24 -25.98 -21.48 -15.98
CA THR A 24 -25.95 -22.68 -15.11
C THR A 24 -25.17 -23.86 -15.73
N ASP A 25 -24.87 -23.77 -17.03
CA ASP A 25 -24.00 -24.71 -17.76
C ASP A 25 -22.51 -24.56 -17.40
N PHE A 26 -22.14 -23.46 -16.75
CA PHE A 26 -20.77 -23.19 -16.32
C PHE A 26 -20.50 -23.79 -14.94
N ASN A 27 -19.58 -24.75 -14.86
CA ASN A 27 -19.29 -25.51 -13.63
C ASN A 27 -19.02 -24.66 -12.39
N LYS A 28 -18.43 -23.48 -12.56
CA LYS A 28 -18.10 -22.57 -11.46
C LYS A 28 -19.30 -21.69 -11.03
N TYR A 29 -20.42 -21.74 -11.77
CA TYR A 29 -21.59 -20.93 -11.46
C TYR A 29 -22.17 -21.24 -10.08
N ALA A 30 -22.25 -22.53 -9.73
CA ALA A 30 -22.78 -23.00 -8.45
C ALA A 30 -21.92 -22.63 -7.22
N THR A 31 -20.67 -22.22 -7.43
CA THR A 31 -19.73 -21.81 -6.38
C THR A 31 -19.35 -20.34 -6.44
N GLY A 32 -20.07 -19.56 -7.23
CA GLY A 32 -19.90 -18.12 -7.35
C GLY A 32 -21.02 -17.34 -6.71
N ALA A 33 -20.80 -16.05 -6.52
CA ALA A 33 -21.80 -15.11 -6.06
C ALA A 33 -21.98 -13.97 -7.08
N LYS A 34 -23.18 -13.40 -7.14
CA LYS A 34 -23.45 -12.24 -8.00
C LYS A 34 -22.76 -10.99 -7.49
N THR A 35 -22.67 -10.83 -6.17
CA THR A 35 -22.00 -9.71 -5.51
C THR A 35 -21.27 -10.24 -4.29
N LEU A 36 -19.98 -9.92 -4.18
CA LEU A 36 -19.13 -10.39 -3.08
C LEU A 36 -18.19 -9.26 -2.59
N GLU A 37 -18.70 -8.06 -2.53
CA GLU A 37 -17.96 -6.88 -2.12
C GLU A 37 -17.53 -6.96 -0.64
N ASN A 38 -16.28 -6.57 -0.36
CA ASN A 38 -15.70 -6.54 0.98
C ASN A 38 -15.57 -7.93 1.66
N PHE A 39 -15.53 -9.02 0.88
CA PHE A 39 -15.22 -10.34 1.37
C PHE A 39 -13.91 -10.88 0.78
N LEU A 40 -13.24 -11.71 1.55
CA LEU A 40 -12.07 -12.50 1.13
C LEU A 40 -12.54 -13.93 0.96
N VAL A 41 -12.31 -14.51 -0.22
CA VAL A 41 -12.64 -15.90 -0.52
C VAL A 41 -11.48 -16.79 -0.16
N HIS A 42 -11.76 -17.85 0.59
CA HIS A 42 -10.77 -18.86 0.94
C HIS A 42 -10.80 -20.03 -0.03
N PRO A 43 -9.66 -20.67 -0.31
CA PRO A 43 -9.59 -21.85 -1.19
C PRO A 43 -10.49 -23.00 -0.75
N GLN A 44 -10.81 -23.08 0.55
CA GLN A 44 -11.68 -24.09 1.15
C GLN A 44 -13.19 -23.82 0.93
N GLY A 45 -13.53 -22.71 0.27
CA GLY A 45 -14.91 -22.35 -0.07
C GLY A 45 -15.55 -21.29 0.82
N ALA A 46 -15.01 -21.03 1.98
CA ALA A 46 -15.53 -19.99 2.89
C ALA A 46 -15.30 -18.59 2.32
N ALA A 47 -16.20 -17.65 2.65
CA ALA A 47 -16.00 -16.22 2.44
C ALA A 47 -15.99 -15.53 3.80
N THR A 48 -14.92 -14.79 4.12
CA THR A 48 -14.80 -14.01 5.36
C THR A 48 -14.82 -12.53 5.05
N ARG A 49 -15.40 -11.76 5.95
CA ARG A 49 -15.41 -10.31 5.83
C ARG A 49 -13.99 -9.78 5.91
N ARG A 50 -13.61 -8.88 4.98
CA ARG A 50 -12.30 -8.22 5.05
C ARG A 50 -12.16 -7.42 6.34
N VAL A 51 -10.95 -7.27 6.81
CA VAL A 51 -10.64 -6.38 7.94
C VAL A 51 -10.97 -4.92 7.59
N GLY A 52 -11.34 -4.14 8.61
CA GLY A 52 -11.56 -2.71 8.46
C GLY A 52 -10.27 -1.96 8.12
N THR A 53 -10.42 -0.74 7.68
CA THR A 53 -9.31 0.22 7.49
C THR A 53 -9.29 1.18 8.67
N LYS A 54 -8.08 1.56 9.10
CA LYS A 54 -7.86 2.57 10.12
C LYS A 54 -7.28 3.81 9.45
N PHE A 55 -7.88 4.98 9.71
CA PHE A 55 -7.29 6.24 9.33
C PHE A 55 -6.04 6.49 10.19
N ILE A 56 -4.93 6.85 9.57
CA ILE A 56 -3.65 7.11 10.24
C ILE A 56 -3.40 8.62 10.33
N ALA A 57 -3.30 9.28 9.20
CA ALA A 57 -3.10 10.71 9.09
C ALA A 57 -3.43 11.18 7.67
N GLU A 58 -3.68 12.48 7.54
CA GLU A 58 -3.81 13.13 6.25
C GLU A 58 -2.42 13.46 5.68
N VAL A 59 -2.27 13.33 4.38
CA VAL A 59 -1.07 13.79 3.66
C VAL A 59 -0.95 15.31 3.76
N LYS A 60 0.24 15.86 3.58
CA LYS A 60 0.48 17.33 3.70
C LYS A 60 -0.42 18.18 2.79
N ASN A 61 -0.74 17.67 1.61
CA ASN A 61 -1.65 18.31 0.66
C ASN A 61 -2.51 17.22 0.00
N SER A 62 -3.76 17.11 0.44
CA SER A 62 -4.73 16.11 -0.06
C SER A 62 -5.13 16.32 -1.52
N ALA A 63 -4.89 17.49 -2.10
CA ALA A 63 -5.11 17.75 -3.52
C ALA A 63 -3.96 17.26 -4.41
N ALA A 64 -2.81 16.89 -3.84
CA ALA A 64 -1.64 16.42 -4.57
C ALA A 64 -1.44 14.91 -4.37
N LYS A 65 -1.00 14.24 -5.44
CA LYS A 65 -0.64 12.83 -5.36
C LYS A 65 0.60 12.65 -4.48
N THR A 66 0.60 11.60 -3.67
CA THR A 66 1.76 11.15 -2.90
C THR A 66 2.09 9.71 -3.25
N ARG A 67 3.31 9.26 -2.96
CA ARG A 67 3.73 7.88 -3.13
C ARG A 67 4.21 7.32 -1.80
N LEU A 68 3.65 6.18 -1.43
CA LEU A 68 4.06 5.43 -0.24
C LEU A 68 5.09 4.36 -0.62
N ILE A 69 6.16 4.28 0.15
CA ILE A 69 7.28 3.36 -0.10
C ILE A 69 7.61 2.66 1.21
N PRO A 70 7.64 1.32 1.24
CA PRO A 70 8.08 0.59 2.43
C PRO A 70 9.58 0.77 2.64
N PHE A 71 9.98 0.83 3.91
CA PHE A 71 11.36 0.81 4.35
C PHE A 71 11.47 -0.21 5.50
N GLU A 72 12.11 -1.34 5.23
CA GLU A 72 12.21 -2.47 6.16
C GLU A 72 13.57 -2.49 6.83
N PHE A 73 13.64 -1.99 8.07
CA PHE A 73 14.86 -2.03 8.85
C PHE A 73 15.16 -3.42 9.44
N SER A 74 14.11 -4.08 9.90
CA SER A 74 14.20 -5.44 10.46
C SER A 74 12.84 -6.15 10.33
N THR A 75 12.79 -7.42 10.65
CA THR A 75 11.54 -8.22 10.65
C THR A 75 10.47 -7.68 11.62
N VAL A 76 10.88 -6.88 12.61
CA VAL A 76 9.99 -6.31 13.64
C VAL A 76 9.75 -4.82 13.42
N GLN A 77 10.66 -4.12 12.75
CA GLN A 77 10.62 -2.67 12.60
C GLN A 77 10.60 -2.27 11.15
N THR A 78 9.44 -1.80 10.71
CA THR A 78 9.20 -1.30 9.37
C THR A 78 8.69 0.13 9.41
N TYR A 79 8.92 0.87 8.35
CA TYR A 79 8.42 2.22 8.15
C TYR A 79 7.70 2.29 6.81
N ILE A 80 6.79 3.23 6.71
CA ILE A 80 6.24 3.68 5.44
C ILE A 80 6.72 5.11 5.22
N LEU A 81 7.36 5.35 4.10
CA LEU A 81 7.81 6.67 3.67
C LEU A 81 6.77 7.25 2.73
N GLU A 82 6.22 8.42 3.07
CA GLU A 82 5.33 9.20 2.22
C GLU A 82 6.16 10.22 1.48
N PHE A 83 6.34 10.03 0.18
CA PHE A 83 6.93 11.04 -0.70
C PHE A 83 5.83 11.91 -1.29
N GLY A 84 5.94 13.21 -1.10
CA GLY A 84 5.07 14.22 -1.69
C GLY A 84 5.89 15.29 -2.43
N ASN A 85 5.26 16.41 -2.73
CA ASN A 85 5.92 17.52 -3.46
C ASN A 85 7.05 18.13 -2.64
N GLN A 86 8.27 17.75 -2.94
CA GLN A 86 9.50 18.22 -2.30
C GLN A 86 9.60 17.91 -0.80
N TYR A 87 8.91 16.85 -0.33
CA TYR A 87 9.03 16.40 1.06
C TYR A 87 8.95 14.89 1.17
N MET A 88 9.42 14.35 2.29
CA MET A 88 9.18 12.97 2.73
C MET A 88 8.79 12.97 4.20
N ARG A 89 7.71 12.26 4.53
CA ARG A 89 7.25 11.96 5.90
C ARG A 89 7.40 10.50 6.23
N VAL A 90 7.45 10.19 7.50
CA VAL A 90 7.70 8.84 8.00
C VAL A 90 6.54 8.37 8.87
N TYR A 91 6.11 7.14 8.65
CA TYR A 91 5.09 6.45 9.43
C TYR A 91 5.66 5.18 10.03
N LYS A 92 5.26 4.87 11.26
CA LYS A 92 5.66 3.69 12.01
C LYS A 92 4.55 3.28 12.97
N ASP A 93 4.38 1.98 13.21
CA ASP A 93 3.47 1.43 14.24
C ASP A 93 2.04 2.01 14.13
N GLN A 94 1.52 2.07 12.91
CA GLN A 94 0.19 2.60 12.60
C GLN A 94 -0.01 4.08 12.99
N GLY A 95 1.06 4.86 13.04
CA GLY A 95 1.05 6.28 13.35
C GLY A 95 2.06 7.06 12.52
N GLN A 96 1.87 8.38 12.46
CA GLN A 96 2.84 9.30 11.88
C GLN A 96 3.97 9.57 12.88
N VAL A 97 5.22 9.53 12.44
CA VAL A 97 6.35 9.92 13.28
C VAL A 97 6.31 11.42 13.51
N LEU A 98 6.39 11.84 14.76
CA LEU A 98 6.33 13.24 15.16
C LEU A 98 7.69 13.71 15.68
N SER A 99 7.99 14.98 15.45
CA SER A 99 9.13 15.71 16.04
C SER A 99 8.62 17.05 16.58
N GLY A 100 8.77 17.28 17.88
CA GLY A 100 8.26 18.50 18.51
C GLY A 100 6.73 18.68 18.41
N GLY A 101 5.95 17.59 18.32
CA GLY A 101 4.49 17.64 18.19
C GLY A 101 3.97 17.83 16.76
N SER A 102 4.86 18.04 15.77
CA SER A 102 4.50 18.12 14.35
C SER A 102 4.99 16.91 13.59
N ALA A 103 4.40 16.64 12.41
CA ALA A 103 4.85 15.57 11.55
C ALA A 103 6.34 15.72 11.21
N PHE A 104 7.12 14.65 11.47
CA PHE A 104 8.52 14.63 11.06
C PHE A 104 8.62 14.63 9.54
N GLU A 105 9.38 15.56 8.99
CA GLU A 105 9.49 15.78 7.56
C GLU A 105 10.93 16.14 7.18
N ILE A 106 11.40 15.59 6.06
CA ILE A 106 12.63 16.03 5.41
C ILE A 106 12.34 16.56 4.01
N SER A 107 13.15 17.52 3.55
CA SER A 107 13.05 18.03 2.18
C SER A 107 13.63 17.04 1.18
N THR A 108 12.97 16.95 0.03
CA THR A 108 13.43 16.16 -1.12
C THR A 108 13.39 17.02 -2.39
N PRO A 109 14.16 16.72 -3.44
CA PRO A 109 14.11 17.50 -4.68
C PRO A 109 12.94 17.12 -5.60
N TYR A 110 12.22 16.02 -5.30
CA TYR A 110 11.25 15.40 -6.22
C TYR A 110 9.92 16.13 -6.23
N LEU A 111 9.45 16.44 -7.44
CA LEU A 111 8.13 17.05 -7.65
C LEU A 111 7.02 15.98 -7.71
N THR A 112 5.78 16.39 -7.50
CA THR A 112 4.60 15.50 -7.55
C THR A 112 4.53 14.66 -8.83
N ALA A 113 4.89 15.24 -9.98
CA ALA A 113 4.85 14.54 -11.28
C ALA A 113 5.92 13.43 -11.38
N GLU A 114 6.99 13.53 -10.62
CA GLU A 114 8.18 12.67 -10.69
C GLU A 114 8.11 11.48 -9.72
N LEU A 115 7.21 11.52 -8.74
CA LEU A 115 7.17 10.56 -7.64
C LEU A 115 7.04 9.11 -8.09
N PHE A 116 6.31 8.84 -9.17
CA PHE A 116 6.08 7.48 -9.66
C PHE A 116 7.21 6.94 -10.53
N ASP A 117 8.13 7.81 -10.99
CA ASP A 117 9.33 7.43 -11.76
C ASP A 117 10.53 7.10 -10.86
N LEU A 118 10.44 7.40 -9.56
CA LEU A 118 11.46 7.03 -8.58
C LEU A 118 11.69 5.52 -8.55
N LYS A 119 12.95 5.11 -8.55
CA LYS A 119 13.38 3.71 -8.37
C LYS A 119 14.15 3.60 -7.06
N PHE A 120 13.95 2.50 -6.36
CA PHE A 120 14.49 2.27 -5.03
C PHE A 120 15.22 0.96 -4.95
N ALA A 121 16.32 0.96 -4.21
CA ALA A 121 16.99 -0.23 -3.74
C ALA A 121 17.39 -0.01 -2.29
N GLN A 122 17.05 -0.93 -1.40
CA GLN A 122 17.34 -0.82 0.02
C GLN A 122 18.36 -1.86 0.47
N SER A 123 19.25 -1.45 1.35
CA SER A 123 20.17 -2.32 2.08
C SER A 123 20.25 -1.82 3.52
N ALA A 124 19.74 -2.62 4.47
CA ALA A 124 19.66 -2.29 5.89
C ALA A 124 19.07 -0.87 6.14
N ASP A 125 19.85 0.03 6.77
CA ASP A 125 19.45 1.40 7.10
C ASP A 125 19.60 2.41 5.96
N ILE A 126 19.91 1.94 4.76
CA ILE A 126 20.16 2.81 3.61
C ILE A 126 19.22 2.42 2.46
N MET A 127 18.58 3.43 1.88
CA MET A 127 17.83 3.29 0.64
C MET A 127 18.46 4.18 -0.45
N TYR A 128 18.80 3.58 -1.56
CA TYR A 128 19.26 4.27 -2.75
C TYR A 128 18.06 4.66 -3.60
N ILE A 129 18.03 5.93 -4.03
CA ILE A 129 16.93 6.50 -4.80
C ILE A 129 17.49 7.06 -6.10
N CYS A 130 16.96 6.60 -7.22
CA CYS A 130 17.33 7.04 -8.56
C CYS A 130 16.11 7.60 -9.29
N HIS A 131 16.34 8.65 -10.08
CA HIS A 131 15.35 9.26 -10.95
C HIS A 131 16.06 9.78 -12.22
N PRO A 132 15.44 9.73 -13.41
CA PRO A 132 16.12 10.16 -14.66
C PRO A 132 16.61 11.60 -14.64
N ASN A 133 15.90 12.52 -13.96
CA ASN A 133 16.19 13.96 -13.96
C ASN A 133 16.94 14.45 -12.71
N HIS A 134 17.30 13.55 -11.77
CA HIS A 134 17.97 13.91 -10.53
C HIS A 134 19.19 13.02 -10.31
N ALA A 135 20.22 13.60 -9.69
CA ALA A 135 21.37 12.82 -9.22
C ALA A 135 20.91 11.70 -8.26
N ALA A 136 21.55 10.54 -8.35
CA ALA A 136 21.28 9.42 -7.47
C ALA A 136 21.50 9.84 -6.00
N ARG A 137 20.59 9.45 -5.12
CA ARG A 137 20.62 9.85 -3.71
C ARG A 137 20.62 8.64 -2.78
N LYS A 138 21.21 8.85 -1.63
CA LYS A 138 21.22 7.92 -0.51
C LYS A 138 20.38 8.50 0.62
N LEU A 139 19.30 7.78 0.98
CA LEU A 139 18.50 8.04 2.17
C LEU A 139 19.04 7.12 3.28
N SER A 140 19.58 7.73 4.32
CA SER A 140 20.14 7.01 5.49
C SER A 140 19.29 7.28 6.72
N ARG A 141 18.99 6.21 7.49
CA ARG A 141 18.27 6.27 8.74
C ARG A 141 19.23 6.02 9.91
N THR A 142 19.21 6.86 10.91
CA THR A 142 19.95 6.66 12.17
C THR A 142 19.02 6.62 13.39
N GLY A 143 17.76 6.98 13.22
CA GLY A 143 16.73 6.96 14.27
C GLY A 143 15.33 7.20 13.69
N HIS A 144 14.30 7.18 14.55
CA HIS A 144 12.93 7.39 14.10
C HIS A 144 12.72 8.78 13.48
N THR A 145 13.35 9.80 14.05
CA THR A 145 13.31 11.20 13.59
C THR A 145 14.65 11.66 13.05
N SER A 146 15.53 10.75 12.66
CA SER A 146 16.87 11.04 12.17
C SER A 146 17.10 10.37 10.82
N TRP A 147 16.81 11.11 9.77
CA TRP A 147 16.93 10.70 8.38
C TRP A 147 17.68 11.76 7.58
N THR A 148 18.58 11.33 6.72
CA THR A 148 19.35 12.22 5.85
C THR A 148 19.27 11.75 4.40
N LEU A 149 19.03 12.69 3.49
CA LEU A 149 19.02 12.46 2.05
C LEU A 149 20.22 13.19 1.43
N THR A 150 21.22 12.45 0.98
CA THR A 150 22.46 12.98 0.39
C THR A 150 22.61 12.54 -1.06
N GLU A 151 23.23 13.36 -1.88
CA GLU A 151 23.68 12.94 -3.21
C GLU A 151 24.81 11.91 -3.09
N ILE A 152 24.87 10.99 -4.05
CA ILE A 152 25.96 10.04 -4.13
C ILE A 152 27.04 10.66 -5.02
N ASP A 153 28.22 10.80 -4.44
CA ASP A 153 29.42 11.18 -5.19
C ASP A 153 30.04 9.88 -5.74
N PHE A 154 30.35 9.87 -7.02
CA PHE A 154 30.96 8.76 -7.75
C PHE A 154 32.43 9.01 -8.07
N THR A 155 33.08 10.01 -7.43
CA THR A 155 34.52 10.28 -7.61
C THR A 155 35.41 9.32 -6.86
#